data_658b32e7ba8b5e86c9c2ce6e7592694d
#
_entry.id   658b32e7ba8b5e86c9c2ce6e7592694d
#
_cell.length_a   1.000
_cell.length_b   1.000
_cell.length_c   1.000
_cell.angle_alpha   90.00
_cell.angle_beta   90.00
_cell.angle_gamma   90.00
#
_symmetry.space_group_name_H-M   'P 1'
#
loop_
_entity.id
_entity.type
_entity.pdbx_description
1 polymer ?
#
loop_
_entity_poly.entity_id
_entity_poly.type
_entity_poly.pdbx_seq_one_letter_code
_entity_poly.pdbx_strand_id
1 'polypeptide(L)'
;MPFITIPDMHGCVYNVVTEKYLSIAGIASQSKKTLPPNSVCVSCIGTAGLVTLVSEKSQSNQQINAITPKEGISPYYVYLLMKTLSKIINKLGQSGSTIVNLNKKQFSKIQVIIPSRSILCNFDILCNPLFEMILSNQRENIRLVN
;
A
#
# COMPACT_ATOMS: atom_id res chain seq x y z
N MET A 1 11.58 1.18 -12.95
CA MET A 1 10.63 0.62 -11.97
C MET A 1 10.15 1.75 -11.09
N PRO A 2 8.84 1.91 -10.84
CA PRO A 2 8.31 2.93 -9.94
C PRO A 2 8.92 2.83 -8.54
N PHE A 3 9.19 4.01 -7.92
CA PHE A 3 9.69 4.10 -6.55
C PHE A 3 8.72 4.95 -5.71
N ILE A 4 7.87 4.26 -4.95
CA ILE A 4 6.77 4.86 -4.20
C ILE A 4 7.30 5.63 -2.99
N THR A 5 6.90 6.88 -2.87
CA THR A 5 7.16 7.77 -1.74
C THR A 5 5.85 8.29 -1.16
N ILE A 6 5.88 8.95 0.00
CA ILE A 6 4.65 9.45 0.64
C ILE A 6 3.85 10.42 -0.26
N PRO A 7 4.46 11.38 -0.99
CA PRO A 7 3.71 12.21 -1.94
C PRO A 7 2.87 11.42 -2.95
N ASP A 8 3.40 10.29 -3.45
CA ASP A 8 2.70 9.45 -4.44
C ASP A 8 1.47 8.72 -3.87
N MET A 9 1.29 8.71 -2.54
CA MET A 9 0.19 8.02 -1.87
C MET A 9 -1.04 8.90 -1.62
N HIS A 10 -0.94 10.20 -1.90
CA HIS A 10 -2.05 11.12 -1.65
C HIS A 10 -3.12 11.06 -2.75
N GLY A 11 -4.38 11.00 -2.33
CA GLY A 11 -5.53 11.14 -3.25
C GLY A 11 -5.77 9.97 -4.21
N CYS A 12 -5.10 8.83 -4.03
CA CYS A 12 -5.24 7.68 -4.91
C CYS A 12 -5.52 6.37 -4.15
N VAL A 13 -6.13 5.42 -4.84
CA VAL A 13 -6.26 4.03 -4.37
C VAL A 13 -5.05 3.22 -4.81
N TYR A 14 -4.63 3.38 -6.07
CA TYR A 14 -3.45 2.73 -6.63
C TYR A 14 -2.34 3.73 -6.93
N ASN A 15 -1.09 3.35 -6.65
CA ASN A 15 0.07 4.09 -7.11
C ASN A 15 0.31 3.78 -8.60
N VAL A 16 -0.35 4.53 -9.49
CA VAL A 16 -0.26 4.35 -10.95
C VAL A 16 0.92 5.10 -11.52
N VAL A 17 1.22 6.28 -10.97
CA VAL A 17 2.38 7.12 -11.33
C VAL A 17 3.14 7.43 -10.06
N THR A 18 4.45 7.49 -10.16
CA THR A 18 5.35 7.94 -9.09
C THR A 18 6.23 9.06 -9.63
N GLU A 19 6.60 9.98 -8.76
CA GLU A 19 7.54 11.06 -9.09
C GLU A 19 8.92 10.51 -9.46
N LYS A 20 9.32 9.38 -8.85
CA LYS A 20 10.64 8.79 -9.00
C LYS A 20 10.60 7.38 -9.58
N TYR A 21 11.64 7.07 -10.36
CA TYR A 21 11.83 5.74 -10.94
C TYR A 21 13.25 5.24 -10.64
N LEU A 22 13.37 3.95 -10.38
CA LEU A 22 14.65 3.29 -10.16
C LEU A 22 15.27 2.83 -11.47
N SER A 23 16.58 3.03 -11.61
CA SER A 23 17.39 2.41 -12.65
C SER A 23 17.53 0.91 -12.43
N ILE A 24 18.05 0.17 -13.41
CA ILE A 24 18.32 -1.27 -13.29
C ILE A 24 19.26 -1.55 -12.12
N ALA A 25 20.32 -0.76 -11.96
CA ALA A 25 21.25 -0.89 -10.84
C ALA A 25 20.58 -0.61 -9.49
N GLY A 26 19.71 0.42 -9.42
CA GLY A 26 18.92 0.73 -8.22
C GLY A 26 18.00 -0.42 -7.80
N ILE A 27 17.33 -1.05 -8.77
CA ILE A 27 16.47 -2.23 -8.53
C ILE A 27 17.31 -3.39 -7.98
N ALA A 28 18.45 -3.68 -8.61
CA ALA A 28 19.32 -4.80 -8.23
C ALA A 28 19.88 -4.63 -6.81
N SER A 29 20.21 -3.39 -6.39
CA SER A 29 20.78 -3.10 -5.07
C SER A 29 19.88 -3.53 -3.90
N GLN A 30 18.56 -3.56 -4.11
CA GLN A 30 17.57 -3.91 -3.10
C GLN A 30 16.45 -4.82 -3.66
N SER A 31 16.80 -5.80 -4.46
CA SER A 31 15.86 -6.69 -5.17
C SER A 31 14.82 -7.35 -4.25
N LYS A 32 15.23 -7.70 -3.02
CA LYS A 32 14.36 -8.29 -1.98
C LYS A 32 13.25 -7.34 -1.48
N LYS A 33 13.32 -6.04 -1.78
CA LYS A 33 12.31 -5.04 -1.41
C LYS A 33 11.31 -4.77 -2.53
N THR A 34 11.38 -5.53 -3.61
CA THR A 34 10.45 -5.39 -4.72
C THR A 34 9.07 -5.90 -4.32
N LEU A 35 8.08 -5.06 -4.55
CA LEU A 35 6.67 -5.29 -4.25
C LEU A 35 5.94 -5.73 -5.52
N PRO A 36 5.25 -6.87 -5.51
CA PRO A 36 4.38 -7.25 -6.60
C PRO A 36 3.13 -6.36 -6.67
N PRO A 37 2.40 -6.36 -7.81
CA PRO A 37 1.09 -5.73 -7.90
C PRO A 37 0.17 -6.20 -6.76
N ASN A 38 -0.76 -5.34 -6.35
CA ASN A 38 -1.69 -5.57 -5.25
C ASN A 38 -1.03 -5.72 -3.85
N SER A 39 0.27 -5.42 -3.71
CA SER A 39 0.81 -5.16 -2.37
C SER A 39 0.17 -3.90 -1.79
N VAL A 40 -0.04 -3.89 -0.47
CA VAL A 40 -0.64 -2.76 0.25
C VAL A 40 0.46 -1.95 0.90
N CYS A 41 0.62 -0.70 0.48
CA CYS A 41 1.55 0.27 1.06
C CYS A 41 0.86 1.07 2.17
N VAL A 42 1.53 1.22 3.30
CA VAL A 42 1.05 2.00 4.46
C VAL A 42 2.15 2.96 4.89
N SER A 43 1.87 4.26 4.86
CA SER A 43 2.82 5.27 5.36
C SER A 43 2.91 5.20 6.89
N CYS A 44 4.12 5.22 7.43
CA CYS A 44 4.38 4.99 8.85
C CYS A 44 5.27 6.05 9.51
N ILE A 45 5.87 6.96 8.73
CA ILE A 45 6.75 8.03 9.22
C ILE A 45 6.33 9.36 8.58
N GLY A 46 6.27 10.41 9.37
CA GLY A 46 5.78 11.72 8.94
C GLY A 46 4.26 11.72 8.80
N THR A 47 3.72 11.68 7.59
CA THR A 47 2.29 11.50 7.34
C THR A 47 1.93 10.03 7.43
N ALA A 48 1.60 9.54 8.63
CA ALA A 48 1.25 8.14 8.82
C ALA A 48 -0.24 7.87 8.56
N GLY A 49 -0.54 6.64 8.13
CA GLY A 49 -1.90 6.15 7.91
C GLY A 49 -2.46 6.36 6.51
N LEU A 50 -1.66 6.85 5.55
CA LEU A 50 -2.01 6.75 4.13
C LEU A 50 -1.90 5.28 3.69
N VAL A 51 -2.86 4.82 2.91
CA VAL A 51 -2.91 3.45 2.42
C VAL A 51 -3.18 3.45 0.93
N THR A 52 -2.37 2.74 0.17
CA THR A 52 -2.52 2.57 -1.29
C THR A 52 -2.20 1.14 -1.71
N LEU A 53 -2.68 0.77 -2.89
CA LEU A 53 -2.34 -0.47 -3.58
C LEU A 53 -1.25 -0.23 -4.62
N VAL A 54 -0.35 -1.18 -4.76
CA VAL A 54 0.68 -1.19 -5.80
C VAL A 54 0.04 -1.60 -7.13
N SER A 55 0.12 -0.75 -8.16
CA SER A 55 -0.49 -1.01 -9.47
C SER A 55 0.35 -1.93 -10.37
N GLU A 56 1.67 -1.86 -10.23
CA GLU A 56 2.65 -2.66 -10.96
C GLU A 56 3.89 -2.89 -10.10
N LYS A 57 4.78 -3.79 -10.53
CA LYS A 57 6.02 -4.10 -9.81
C LYS A 57 6.79 -2.83 -9.43
N SER A 58 6.99 -2.58 -8.14
CA SER A 58 7.52 -1.33 -7.60
C SER A 58 8.45 -1.57 -6.40
N GLN A 59 9.14 -0.53 -5.97
CA GLN A 59 9.78 -0.48 -4.64
C GLN A 59 9.28 0.77 -3.90
N SER A 60 9.47 0.83 -2.59
CA SER A 60 9.10 1.99 -1.77
C SER A 60 10.26 2.46 -0.90
N ASN A 61 10.17 3.71 -0.43
CA ASN A 61 11.11 4.24 0.53
C ASN A 61 10.88 3.65 1.94
N GLN A 62 11.80 3.92 2.86
CA GLN A 62 11.79 3.40 4.24
C GLN A 62 10.66 3.97 5.13
N GLN A 63 9.95 4.99 4.70
CA GLN A 63 8.83 5.59 5.42
C GLN A 63 7.53 4.80 5.25
N ILE A 64 7.54 3.84 4.32
CA ILE A 64 6.39 3.02 3.96
C ILE A 64 6.65 1.59 4.40
N ASN A 65 5.74 1.02 5.17
CA ASN A 65 5.66 -0.42 5.39
C ASN A 65 4.71 -1.03 4.34
N ALA A 66 5.14 -2.12 3.72
CA ALA A 66 4.34 -2.80 2.70
C ALA A 66 3.92 -4.19 3.19
N ILE A 67 2.70 -4.56 2.86
CA ILE A 67 2.12 -5.88 3.10
C ILE A 67 1.91 -6.53 1.73
N THR A 68 2.56 -7.66 1.50
CA THR A 68 2.28 -8.52 0.35
C THR A 68 1.37 -9.65 0.83
N PRO A 69 0.06 -9.62 0.51
CA PRO A 69 -0.86 -10.65 0.94
C PRO A 69 -0.42 -12.03 0.42
N LYS A 70 -0.54 -13.04 1.27
CA LYS A 70 -0.29 -14.42 0.87
C LYS A 70 -1.46 -14.95 0.03
N GLU A 71 -1.22 -16.04 -0.68
CA GLU A 71 -2.27 -16.74 -1.43
C GLU A 71 -3.49 -17.04 -0.54
N GLY A 72 -4.69 -16.73 -1.05
CA GLY A 72 -5.95 -16.87 -0.33
C GLY A 72 -6.30 -15.70 0.61
N ILE A 73 -5.44 -14.68 0.70
CA ILE A 73 -5.74 -13.45 1.41
C ILE A 73 -6.00 -12.33 0.40
N SER A 74 -7.22 -11.79 0.42
CA SER A 74 -7.63 -10.70 -0.46
C SER A 74 -6.78 -9.44 -0.26
N PRO A 75 -6.14 -8.90 -1.31
CA PRO A 75 -5.44 -7.62 -1.22
C PRO A 75 -6.40 -6.46 -0.94
N TYR A 76 -7.62 -6.53 -1.44
CA TYR A 76 -8.63 -5.49 -1.24
C TYR A 76 -9.15 -5.49 0.19
N TYR A 77 -9.32 -6.68 0.79
CA TYR A 77 -9.64 -6.79 2.20
C TYR A 77 -8.52 -6.16 3.04
N VAL A 78 -7.26 -6.50 2.78
CA VAL A 78 -6.11 -5.93 3.52
C VAL A 78 -6.03 -4.42 3.32
N TYR A 79 -6.26 -3.92 2.11
CA TYR A 79 -6.31 -2.48 1.83
C TYR A 79 -7.38 -1.78 2.66
N LEU A 80 -8.62 -2.25 2.62
CA LEU A 80 -9.72 -1.66 3.37
C LEU A 80 -9.51 -1.77 4.89
N LEU A 81 -8.99 -2.90 5.36
CA LEU A 81 -8.63 -3.09 6.76
C LEU A 81 -7.58 -2.06 7.21
N MET A 82 -6.52 -1.85 6.44
CA MET A 82 -5.51 -0.83 6.77
C MET A 82 -6.10 0.58 6.73
N LYS A 83 -7.05 0.86 5.84
CA LYS A 83 -7.79 2.13 5.81
C LYS A 83 -8.59 2.35 7.09
N THR A 84 -9.26 1.33 7.62
CA THR A 84 -9.98 1.45 8.91
C THR A 84 -9.02 1.67 10.08
N LEU A 85 -7.81 1.11 10.00
CA LEU A 85 -6.78 1.24 11.04
C LEU A 85 -5.93 2.52 10.93
N SER A 86 -6.14 3.34 9.91
CA SER A 86 -5.34 4.55 9.62
C SER A 86 -5.16 5.45 10.85
N LYS A 87 -6.25 5.74 11.59
CA LYS A 87 -6.21 6.55 12.81
C LYS A 87 -5.40 5.89 13.93
N ILE A 88 -5.49 4.57 14.06
CA ILE A 88 -4.74 3.80 15.07
C ILE A 88 -3.25 3.80 14.71
N ILE A 89 -2.91 3.60 13.44
CA ILE A 89 -1.53 3.63 12.92
C ILE A 89 -0.90 5.00 13.20
N ASN A 90 -1.63 6.08 12.94
CA ASN A 90 -1.18 7.43 13.24
C ASN A 90 -0.93 7.63 14.75
N LYS A 91 -1.88 7.22 15.58
CA LYS A 91 -1.77 7.34 17.06
C LYS A 91 -0.60 6.52 17.63
N LEU A 92 -0.38 5.30 17.12
CA LEU A 92 0.73 4.44 17.54
C LEU A 92 2.10 5.04 17.18
N GLY A 93 2.18 5.74 16.04
CA GLY A 93 3.40 6.41 15.62
C GLY A 93 3.71 7.69 16.40
N GLN A 94 2.71 8.30 17.06
CA GLN A 94 2.86 9.53 17.86
C GLN A 94 3.41 9.29 19.27
N SER A 95 3.52 8.05 19.72
CA SER A 95 3.95 7.73 21.09
C SER A 95 5.41 8.15 21.34
N GLY A 96 5.60 9.29 22.01
CA GLY A 96 6.89 9.77 22.53
C GLY A 96 7.74 10.63 21.57
N SER A 97 7.21 11.05 20.43
CA SER A 97 7.98 11.84 19.43
C SER A 97 7.10 12.91 18.78
N THR A 98 7.70 14.06 18.47
CA THR A 98 7.05 15.15 17.71
C THR A 98 6.72 14.72 16.27
N ILE A 99 7.48 13.77 15.72
CA ILE A 99 7.28 13.23 14.38
C ILE A 99 6.74 11.81 14.51
N VAL A 100 5.63 11.56 13.82
CA VAL A 100 5.04 10.21 13.76
C VAL A 100 6.06 9.23 13.17
N ASN A 101 6.38 8.17 13.93
CA ASN A 101 7.34 7.15 13.52
C ASN A 101 6.91 5.77 14.06
N LEU A 102 6.22 5.00 13.22
CA LEU A 102 5.86 3.62 13.49
C LEU A 102 6.81 2.69 12.73
N ASN A 103 7.81 2.18 13.42
CA ASN A 103 8.79 1.29 12.79
C ASN A 103 8.18 -0.07 12.41
N LYS A 104 8.89 -0.82 11.56
CA LYS A 104 8.43 -2.12 11.04
C LYS A 104 8.08 -3.12 12.15
N LYS A 105 8.84 -3.15 13.25
CA LYS A 105 8.61 -4.08 14.37
C LYS A 105 7.31 -3.75 15.11
N GLN A 106 7.01 -2.47 15.29
CA GLN A 106 5.75 -2.02 15.89
C GLN A 106 4.57 -2.25 14.94
N PHE A 107 4.73 -1.91 13.65
CA PHE A 107 3.72 -2.14 12.63
C PHE A 107 3.34 -3.62 12.53
N SER A 108 4.31 -4.54 12.53
CA SER A 108 4.06 -5.98 12.44
C SER A 108 3.39 -6.61 13.68
N LYS A 109 3.29 -5.86 14.78
CA LYS A 109 2.57 -6.30 16.00
C LYS A 109 1.09 -5.94 16.01
N ILE A 110 0.62 -5.16 15.02
CA ILE A 110 -0.79 -4.82 14.91
C ILE A 110 -1.57 -6.10 14.65
N GLN A 111 -2.43 -6.46 15.58
CA GLN A 111 -3.29 -7.63 15.46
C GLN A 111 -4.51 -7.28 14.63
N VAL A 112 -4.85 -8.15 13.70
CA VAL A 112 -5.98 -8.00 12.78
C VAL A 112 -6.77 -9.30 12.68
N ILE A 113 -8.05 -9.18 12.40
CA ILE A 113 -8.91 -10.34 12.15
C ILE A 113 -8.82 -10.66 10.65
N ILE A 114 -8.52 -11.91 10.34
CA ILE A 114 -8.57 -12.43 8.98
C ILE A 114 -9.77 -13.38 8.87
N PRO A 115 -10.78 -13.07 8.04
CA PRO A 115 -11.91 -13.95 7.80
C PRO A 115 -11.50 -15.30 7.21
N SER A 116 -12.40 -16.26 7.25
CA SER A 116 -12.18 -17.55 6.58
C SER A 116 -11.96 -17.36 5.07
N ARG A 117 -11.27 -18.35 4.45
CA ARG A 117 -10.97 -18.30 3.02
C ARG A 117 -12.25 -18.20 2.16
N SER A 118 -13.32 -18.86 2.56
CA SER A 118 -14.61 -18.80 1.85
C SER A 118 -15.22 -17.40 1.87
N ILE A 119 -15.15 -16.71 3.02
CA ILE A 119 -15.63 -15.32 3.15
C ILE A 119 -14.78 -14.38 2.29
N LEU A 120 -13.46 -14.53 2.32
CA LEU A 120 -12.56 -13.72 1.50
C LEU A 120 -12.78 -13.96 0.00
N CYS A 121 -13.05 -15.20 -0.40
CA CYS A 121 -13.36 -15.53 -1.79
C CYS A 121 -14.66 -14.83 -2.27
N ASN A 122 -15.73 -14.90 -1.47
CA ASN A 122 -16.99 -14.22 -1.78
C ASN A 122 -16.81 -12.69 -1.79
N PHE A 123 -16.01 -12.15 -0.89
CA PHE A 123 -15.65 -10.74 -0.87
C PHE A 123 -14.91 -10.33 -2.16
N ASP A 124 -13.96 -11.13 -2.62
CA ASP A 124 -13.21 -10.85 -3.84
C ASP A 124 -14.07 -10.91 -5.11
N ILE A 125 -15.05 -11.81 -5.17
CA ILE A 125 -16.03 -11.85 -6.29
C ILE A 125 -16.73 -10.48 -6.44
N LEU A 126 -17.06 -9.83 -5.33
CA LEU A 126 -17.71 -8.52 -5.33
C LEU A 126 -16.72 -7.37 -5.55
N CYS A 127 -15.54 -7.46 -4.95
CA CYS A 127 -14.59 -6.35 -4.92
C CYS A 127 -13.68 -6.27 -6.16
N ASN A 128 -13.29 -7.40 -6.75
CA ASN A 128 -12.40 -7.42 -7.92
C ASN A 128 -12.88 -6.48 -9.04
N PRO A 129 -14.11 -6.56 -9.56
CA PRO A 129 -14.53 -5.70 -10.66
C PRO A 129 -14.52 -4.21 -10.27
N LEU A 130 -14.81 -3.89 -9.00
CA LEU A 130 -14.80 -2.50 -8.51
C LEU A 130 -13.37 -1.96 -8.46
N PHE A 131 -12.42 -2.71 -7.93
CA PHE A 131 -11.03 -2.30 -7.85
C PHE A 131 -10.34 -2.25 -9.22
N GLU A 132 -10.70 -3.15 -10.15
CA GLU A 132 -10.25 -3.09 -11.54
C GLU A 132 -10.77 -1.83 -12.24
N MET A 133 -12.03 -1.47 -12.03
CA MET A 133 -12.62 -0.23 -12.54
C MET A 133 -11.90 1.00 -11.96
N ILE A 134 -11.62 1.03 -10.65
CA ILE A 134 -10.86 2.11 -10.01
C ILE A 134 -9.48 2.26 -10.65
N LEU A 135 -8.76 1.14 -10.84
CA LEU A 135 -7.43 1.15 -11.45
C LEU A 135 -7.49 1.66 -12.90
N SER A 136 -8.46 1.19 -13.67
CA SER A 136 -8.67 1.65 -15.06
C SER A 136 -8.94 3.14 -15.12
N ASN A 137 -9.86 3.64 -14.30
CA ASN A 137 -10.21 5.06 -14.25
C ASN A 137 -9.03 5.92 -13.80
N GLN A 138 -8.24 5.47 -12.82
CA GLN A 138 -7.03 6.21 -12.42
C GLN A 138 -6.01 6.29 -13.55
N ARG A 139 -5.82 5.22 -14.32
CA ARG A 139 -4.94 5.21 -15.50
C ARG A 139 -5.44 6.14 -16.60
N GLU A 140 -6.74 6.16 -16.83
CA GLU A 140 -7.36 7.04 -17.83
C GLU A 140 -7.23 8.51 -17.43
N ASN A 141 -7.53 8.86 -16.19
CA ASN A 141 -7.39 10.23 -15.68
C ASN A 141 -5.98 10.78 -15.89
N ILE A 142 -4.94 9.96 -15.68
CA ILE A 142 -3.55 10.38 -15.92
C ILE A 142 -3.31 10.70 -17.40
N ARG A 143 -3.90 9.94 -18.32
CA ARG A 143 -3.77 10.19 -19.77
C ARG A 143 -4.50 11.45 -20.23
N LEU A 144 -5.58 11.83 -19.54
CA LEU A 144 -6.37 13.03 -19.87
C LEU A 144 -5.73 14.32 -19.35
N VAL A 145 -4.86 14.25 -18.36
CA VAL A 145 -4.19 15.42 -17.75
C VAL A 145 -2.81 15.70 -18.37
N ASN A 146 -2.23 14.74 -19.07
CA ASN A 146 -0.95 14.87 -19.81
C ASN A 146 -1.20 15.06 -21.29
#